data_af609d044827e1af37a2dc4260fb1632
#
_entry.id   af609d044827e1af37a2dc4260fb1632
#
_cell.length_a   1.000
_cell.length_b   1.000
_cell.length_c   1.000
_cell.angle_alpha   90.00
_cell.angle_beta   90.00
_cell.angle_gamma   90.00
#
_symmetry.space_group_name_H-M   'P 1'
#
loop_
_entity.id
_entity.type
_entity.pdbx_description
1 polymer ?
#
loop_
_entity_poly.entity_id
_entity_poly.type
_entity_poly.pdbx_seq_one_letter_code
_entity_poly.pdbx_strand_id
1 'polypeptide(L)'
;MLVLDARHQGQTAAALAAGIATQLPDGVSLAGVVLNRIASPRHEELIRAALAERGIALFGSLPANGDIEIPSRHLGLVQAADLAASGALEPMIDKAAELVAAHLDLGAIEAAFTVIAAPAAGPALLPPPGQRIAIARDAAFGFS
;
A
#
# COMPACT_ATOMS: atom_id res chain seq x y z
N MET A 1 9.11 -2.28 1.86
CA MET A 1 8.14 -3.19 1.23
C MET A 1 7.60 -2.56 -0.04
N LEU A 2 7.38 -3.34 -1.08
CA LEU A 2 6.82 -2.91 -2.37
C LEU A 2 5.51 -3.64 -2.63
N VAL A 3 4.46 -2.93 -3.02
CA VAL A 3 3.20 -3.53 -3.49
C VAL A 3 3.17 -3.44 -5.01
N LEU A 4 3.04 -4.58 -5.68
CA LEU A 4 3.01 -4.69 -7.14
C LEU A 4 1.62 -5.10 -7.63
N ASP A 5 1.07 -4.36 -8.58
CA ASP A 5 -0.09 -4.83 -9.36
C ASP A 5 0.37 -5.95 -10.30
N ALA A 6 0.01 -7.17 -9.97
CA ALA A 6 0.39 -8.35 -10.73
C ALA A 6 -0.53 -8.61 -11.94
N ARG A 7 -1.58 -7.82 -12.13
CA ARG A 7 -2.50 -7.96 -13.26
C ARG A 7 -1.73 -7.85 -14.58
N HIS A 8 -1.88 -8.86 -15.42
CA HIS A 8 -1.18 -8.98 -16.72
C HIS A 8 0.36 -9.09 -16.62
N GLN A 9 0.90 -9.39 -15.43
CA GLN A 9 2.33 -9.64 -15.24
C GLN A 9 2.57 -11.11 -14.89
N GLY A 10 3.68 -11.65 -15.38
CA GLY A 10 4.21 -12.95 -14.98
C GLY A 10 5.56 -12.75 -14.27
N GLN A 11 6.59 -13.40 -14.76
CA GLN A 11 7.97 -13.25 -14.27
C GLN A 11 8.51 -11.81 -14.37
N THR A 12 7.90 -10.97 -15.20
CA THR A 12 8.21 -9.54 -15.31
C THR A 12 7.99 -8.78 -14.01
N ALA A 13 7.06 -9.19 -13.15
CA ALA A 13 6.87 -8.62 -11.82
C ALA A 13 8.14 -8.73 -10.97
N ALA A 14 8.83 -9.88 -11.03
CA ALA A 14 10.08 -10.07 -10.31
C ALA A 14 11.24 -9.26 -10.91
N ALA A 15 11.28 -9.08 -12.23
CA ALA A 15 12.26 -8.22 -12.87
C ALA A 15 12.05 -6.75 -12.49
N LEU A 16 10.79 -6.31 -12.42
CA LEU A 16 10.44 -4.96 -11.96
C LEU A 16 10.85 -4.72 -10.50
N ALA A 17 10.54 -5.67 -9.61
CA ALA A 17 10.96 -5.58 -8.20
C ALA A 17 12.48 -5.50 -8.06
N ALA A 18 13.22 -6.33 -8.79
CA ALA A 18 14.67 -6.31 -8.80
C ALA A 18 15.22 -4.96 -9.34
N GLY A 19 14.65 -4.44 -10.43
CA GLY A 19 15.01 -3.15 -10.99
C GLY A 19 14.78 -1.99 -10.00
N ILE A 20 13.64 -1.98 -9.30
CA ILE A 20 13.36 -0.99 -8.26
C ILE A 20 14.38 -1.12 -7.12
N ALA A 21 14.70 -2.34 -6.69
CA ALA A 21 15.65 -2.56 -5.60
C ALA A 21 17.04 -1.96 -5.91
N THR A 22 17.47 -1.94 -7.17
CA THR A 22 18.76 -1.35 -7.60
C THR A 22 18.75 0.18 -7.62
N GLN A 23 17.58 0.81 -7.57
CA GLN A 23 17.42 2.26 -7.62
C GLN A 23 17.15 2.88 -6.25
N LEU A 24 17.13 2.07 -5.19
CA LEU A 24 16.91 2.58 -3.84
C LEU A 24 18.12 3.39 -3.36
N PRO A 25 17.90 4.46 -2.59
CA PRO A 25 18.98 5.24 -2.00
C PRO A 25 19.85 4.40 -1.06
N ASP A 26 21.08 4.86 -0.82
CA ASP A 26 21.98 4.23 0.16
C ASP A 26 21.32 4.11 1.54
N GLY A 27 21.47 2.93 2.15
CA GLY A 27 20.86 2.63 3.44
C GLY A 27 19.39 2.22 3.38
N VAL A 28 18.76 2.21 2.19
CA VAL A 28 17.40 1.71 1.97
C VAL A 28 17.45 0.37 1.26
N SER A 29 16.72 -0.62 1.76
CA SER A 29 16.62 -1.93 1.12
C SER A 29 15.19 -2.35 0.89
N LEU A 30 14.98 -3.19 -0.12
CA LEU A 30 13.70 -3.83 -0.38
C LEU A 30 13.53 -5.04 0.55
N ALA A 31 12.72 -4.88 1.60
CA ALA A 31 12.46 -5.96 2.55
C ALA A 31 11.65 -7.12 1.94
N GLY A 32 10.77 -6.82 1.00
CA GLY A 32 9.96 -7.82 0.31
C GLY A 32 8.83 -7.20 -0.51
N VAL A 33 8.04 -8.06 -1.14
CA VAL A 33 6.98 -7.71 -2.08
C VAL A 33 5.64 -8.26 -1.60
N VAL A 34 4.58 -7.52 -1.82
CA VAL A 34 3.18 -7.99 -1.81
C VAL A 34 2.67 -7.92 -3.24
N LEU A 35 2.09 -9.02 -3.72
CA LEU A 35 1.44 -9.06 -5.03
C LEU A 35 -0.04 -8.70 -4.87
N ASN A 36 -0.54 -7.78 -5.69
CA ASN A 36 -1.94 -7.42 -5.73
C ASN A 36 -2.57 -7.89 -7.05
N ARG A 37 -3.85 -8.25 -7.03
CA ARG A 37 -4.64 -8.70 -8.18
C ARG A 37 -4.12 -9.97 -8.85
N ILE A 38 -3.75 -10.96 -8.04
CA ILE A 38 -3.40 -12.29 -8.52
C ILE A 38 -4.66 -12.96 -9.11
N ALA A 39 -4.52 -13.52 -10.31
CA ALA A 39 -5.63 -14.11 -11.04
C ALA A 39 -5.88 -15.60 -10.69
N SER A 40 -4.85 -16.33 -10.25
CA SER A 40 -4.94 -17.76 -9.93
C SER A 40 -3.74 -18.24 -9.11
N PRO A 41 -3.83 -19.40 -8.44
CA PRO A 41 -2.68 -20.00 -7.73
C PRO A 41 -1.47 -20.25 -8.64
N ARG A 42 -1.70 -20.69 -9.88
CA ARG A 42 -0.61 -20.89 -10.87
C ARG A 42 0.07 -19.57 -11.23
N HIS A 43 -0.70 -18.48 -11.34
CA HIS A 43 -0.14 -17.16 -11.60
C HIS A 43 0.76 -16.69 -10.44
N GLU A 44 0.30 -16.90 -9.20
CA GLU A 44 1.11 -16.61 -8.01
C GLU A 44 2.40 -17.42 -7.99
N GLU A 45 2.33 -18.73 -8.20
CA GLU A 45 3.47 -19.64 -8.15
C GLU A 45 4.55 -19.24 -9.17
N LEU A 46 4.15 -18.85 -10.39
CA LEU A 46 5.06 -18.37 -11.42
C LEU A 46 5.85 -17.12 -10.97
N ILE A 47 5.18 -16.18 -10.36
CA ILE A 47 5.84 -14.95 -9.88
C ILE A 47 6.66 -15.23 -8.62
N ARG A 48 6.16 -16.06 -7.71
CA ARG A 48 6.85 -16.49 -6.49
C ARG A 48 8.19 -17.14 -6.81
N ALA A 49 8.22 -18.08 -7.76
CA ALA A 49 9.45 -18.72 -8.20
C ALA A 49 10.46 -17.68 -8.75
N ALA A 50 10.00 -16.77 -9.60
CA ALA A 50 10.85 -15.75 -10.18
C ALA A 50 11.39 -14.71 -9.16
N LEU A 51 10.64 -14.41 -8.09
CA LEU A 51 11.10 -13.60 -6.96
C LEU A 51 12.14 -14.35 -6.15
N ALA A 52 11.90 -15.63 -5.85
CA ALA A 52 12.82 -16.48 -5.09
C ALA A 52 14.18 -16.62 -5.79
N GLU A 53 14.22 -16.80 -7.12
CA GLU A 53 15.46 -16.82 -7.93
C GLU A 53 16.30 -15.54 -7.77
N ARG A 54 15.66 -14.43 -7.38
CA ARG A 54 16.31 -13.13 -7.19
C ARG A 54 16.55 -12.78 -5.72
N GLY A 55 16.25 -13.72 -4.80
CA GLY A 55 16.38 -13.50 -3.37
C GLY A 55 15.42 -12.46 -2.79
N ILE A 56 14.30 -12.19 -3.49
CA ILE A 56 13.30 -11.21 -3.05
C ILE A 56 12.19 -11.94 -2.29
N ALA A 57 11.96 -11.56 -1.04
CA ALA A 57 10.90 -12.12 -0.20
C ALA A 57 9.51 -11.75 -0.73
N LEU A 58 8.58 -12.72 -0.69
CA LEU A 58 7.17 -12.50 -0.98
C LEU A 58 6.39 -12.59 0.35
N PHE A 59 5.78 -11.49 0.76
CA PHE A 59 5.00 -11.40 1.99
C PHE A 59 3.55 -11.86 1.83
N GLY A 60 3.13 -12.12 0.60
CA GLY A 60 1.81 -12.65 0.29
C GLY A 60 1.24 -12.10 -1.00
N SER A 61 0.04 -12.59 -1.32
CA SER A 61 -0.60 -12.33 -2.61
C SER A 61 -2.10 -12.10 -2.43
N LEU A 62 -2.56 -10.92 -2.76
CA LEU A 62 -3.98 -10.58 -2.74
C LEU A 62 -4.63 -10.97 -4.06
N PRO A 63 -5.71 -11.78 -4.06
CA PRO A 63 -6.47 -12.07 -5.26
C PRO A 63 -7.17 -10.83 -5.80
N ALA A 64 -7.51 -10.85 -7.09
CA ALA A 64 -8.44 -9.86 -7.64
C ALA A 64 -9.80 -10.02 -6.95
N ASN A 65 -10.27 -8.98 -6.30
CA ASN A 65 -11.52 -8.98 -5.54
C ASN A 65 -12.35 -7.75 -5.94
N GLY A 66 -13.51 -7.99 -6.56
CA GLY A 66 -14.45 -6.92 -6.95
C GLY A 66 -15.25 -6.33 -5.78
N ASP A 67 -15.27 -7.01 -4.62
CA ASP A 67 -16.05 -6.55 -3.45
C ASP A 67 -15.38 -5.40 -2.69
N ILE A 68 -14.10 -5.15 -2.97
CA ILE A 68 -13.29 -4.07 -2.37
C ILE A 68 -12.95 -3.02 -3.44
N GLU A 69 -13.84 -2.81 -4.39
CA GLU A 69 -13.62 -1.81 -5.42
C GLU A 69 -14.15 -0.45 -4.95
N ILE A 70 -13.26 0.53 -4.87
CA ILE A 70 -13.65 1.92 -4.57
C ILE A 70 -14.26 2.50 -5.86
N PRO A 71 -15.54 2.93 -5.84
CA PRO A 71 -16.17 3.52 -7.01
C PRO A 71 -15.36 4.71 -7.51
N SER A 72 -15.03 4.71 -8.79
CA SER A 72 -14.36 5.85 -9.41
C SER A 72 -15.37 6.96 -9.68
N ARG A 73 -15.24 8.10 -8.99
CA ARG A 73 -15.98 9.34 -9.23
C ARG A 73 -14.97 10.48 -9.37
N HIS A 74 -15.37 11.56 -10.00
CA HIS A 74 -14.57 12.80 -10.03
C HIS A 74 -13.06 12.58 -10.23
N LEU A 75 -12.64 12.18 -11.43
CA LEU A 75 -11.25 11.89 -11.78
C LEU A 75 -10.63 10.67 -11.04
N GLY A 76 -11.46 9.71 -10.62
CA GLY A 76 -10.99 8.48 -9.96
C GLY A 76 -10.82 8.60 -8.45
N LEU A 77 -11.29 9.70 -7.85
CA LEU A 77 -11.22 9.93 -6.41
C LEU A 77 -12.61 9.87 -5.77
N VAL A 78 -12.69 9.26 -4.59
CA VAL A 78 -13.88 9.28 -3.72
C VAL A 78 -13.44 9.72 -2.33
N GLN A 79 -14.15 10.66 -1.74
CA GLN A 79 -13.87 11.08 -0.38
C GLN A 79 -14.31 10.01 0.62
N ALA A 80 -13.49 9.76 1.66
CA ALA A 80 -13.88 8.86 2.75
C ALA A 80 -15.19 9.30 3.42
N ALA A 81 -15.45 10.62 3.46
CA ALA A 81 -16.69 11.18 3.99
C ALA A 81 -17.93 10.74 3.20
N ASP A 82 -17.83 10.62 1.86
CA ASP A 82 -18.95 10.17 1.01
C ASP A 82 -19.26 8.68 1.26
N LEU A 83 -18.21 7.85 1.41
CA LEU A 83 -18.36 6.44 1.75
C LEU A 83 -18.92 6.26 3.17
N ALA A 84 -18.47 7.07 4.13
CA ALA A 84 -18.99 7.04 5.50
C ALA A 84 -20.46 7.47 5.54
N ALA A 85 -20.84 8.53 4.82
CA ALA A 85 -22.21 9.02 4.76
C ALA A 85 -23.19 8.00 4.13
N SER A 86 -22.68 7.16 3.21
CA SER A 86 -23.46 6.05 2.62
C SER A 86 -23.47 4.79 3.48
N GLY A 87 -22.72 4.73 4.57
CA GLY A 87 -22.54 3.53 5.39
C GLY A 87 -21.68 2.44 4.75
N ALA A 88 -21.05 2.72 3.62
CA ALA A 88 -20.24 1.73 2.88
C ALA A 88 -18.79 1.62 3.38
N LEU A 89 -18.29 2.61 4.13
CA LEU A 89 -16.89 2.70 4.52
C LEU A 89 -16.47 1.55 5.46
N GLU A 90 -17.16 1.39 6.58
CA GLU A 90 -16.81 0.37 7.59
C GLU A 90 -16.85 -1.06 7.04
N PRO A 91 -17.94 -1.50 6.35
CA PRO A 91 -17.96 -2.84 5.75
C PRO A 91 -16.86 -3.06 4.71
N MET A 92 -16.45 -2.03 3.98
CA MET A 92 -15.37 -2.11 3.01
C MET A 92 -14.02 -2.28 3.73
N ILE A 93 -13.78 -1.54 4.82
CA ILE A 93 -12.57 -1.67 5.63
C ILE A 93 -12.48 -3.06 6.26
N ASP A 94 -13.58 -3.56 6.82
CA ASP A 94 -13.61 -4.90 7.42
C ASP A 94 -13.28 -5.99 6.41
N LYS A 95 -13.89 -5.95 5.23
CA LYS A 95 -13.57 -6.89 4.14
C LYS A 95 -12.12 -6.79 3.67
N ALA A 96 -11.58 -5.57 3.59
CA ALA A 96 -10.18 -5.37 3.23
C ALA A 96 -9.24 -5.94 4.31
N ALA A 97 -9.56 -5.74 5.59
CA ALA A 97 -8.79 -6.28 6.70
C ALA A 97 -8.81 -7.82 6.71
N GLU A 98 -9.98 -8.43 6.50
CA GLU A 98 -10.11 -9.89 6.39
C GLU A 98 -9.29 -10.44 5.22
N LEU A 99 -9.36 -9.79 4.05
CA LEU A 99 -8.59 -10.20 2.86
C LEU A 99 -7.09 -10.13 3.12
N VAL A 100 -6.62 -9.04 3.72
CA VAL A 100 -5.22 -8.86 4.09
C VAL A 100 -4.77 -9.92 5.09
N ALA A 101 -5.53 -10.14 6.17
CA ALA A 101 -5.20 -11.13 7.19
C ALA A 101 -5.17 -12.57 6.65
N ALA A 102 -6.02 -12.89 5.67
CA ALA A 102 -6.08 -14.23 5.07
C ALA A 102 -4.94 -14.50 4.07
N HIS A 103 -4.33 -13.47 3.47
CA HIS A 103 -3.45 -13.64 2.32
C HIS A 103 -2.03 -13.11 2.51
N LEU A 104 -1.76 -12.33 3.56
CA LEU A 104 -0.44 -11.79 3.83
C LEU A 104 0.17 -12.37 5.11
N ASP A 105 1.46 -12.58 5.11
CA ASP A 105 2.25 -12.89 6.30
C ASP A 105 2.55 -11.60 7.06
N LEU A 106 1.59 -11.21 7.92
CA LEU A 106 1.71 -9.98 8.73
C LEU A 106 2.88 -10.05 9.72
N GLY A 107 3.20 -11.26 10.22
CA GLY A 107 4.34 -11.46 11.12
C GLY A 107 5.67 -11.20 10.41
N ALA A 108 5.83 -11.69 9.18
CA ALA A 108 7.02 -11.42 8.38
C ALA A 108 7.12 -9.94 7.98
N ILE A 109 6.00 -9.29 7.70
CA ILE A 109 5.96 -7.84 7.42
C ILE A 109 6.41 -7.05 8.65
N GLU A 110 5.86 -7.36 9.83
CA GLU A 110 6.22 -6.70 11.08
C GLU A 110 7.69 -6.89 11.43
N ALA A 111 8.21 -8.13 11.28
CA ALA A 111 9.62 -8.43 11.52
C ALA A 111 10.58 -7.70 10.57
N ALA A 112 10.10 -7.27 9.40
CA ALA A 112 10.88 -6.52 8.42
C ALA A 112 10.94 -5.01 8.73
N PHE A 113 10.17 -4.50 9.69
CA PHE A 113 10.23 -3.11 10.10
C PHE A 113 11.51 -2.83 10.89
N THR A 114 12.20 -1.78 10.49
CA THR A 114 13.32 -1.22 11.24
C THR A 114 12.86 0.02 11.99
N VAL A 115 13.23 0.11 13.26
CA VAL A 115 12.99 1.35 14.03
C VAL A 115 13.91 2.43 13.47
N ILE A 116 13.32 3.42 12.82
CA ILE A 116 14.05 4.61 12.40
C ILE A 116 14.06 5.56 13.59
N ALA A 117 15.24 5.86 14.12
CA ALA A 117 15.36 6.92 15.13
C ALA A 117 14.84 8.23 14.51
N ALA A 118 13.84 8.81 15.13
CA ALA A 118 13.36 10.12 14.67
C ALA A 118 14.55 11.11 14.75
N PRO A 119 14.81 11.87 13.68
CA PRO A 119 15.83 12.93 13.77
C PRO A 119 15.45 13.87 14.92
N ALA A 120 16.44 14.34 15.66
CA ALA A 120 16.18 15.35 16.68
C ALA A 120 15.37 16.49 16.08
N ALA A 121 14.31 16.89 16.77
CA ALA A 121 13.47 17.98 16.28
C ALA A 121 14.33 19.22 16.04
N GLY A 122 14.54 19.55 14.78
CA GLY A 122 15.18 20.80 14.40
C GLY A 122 14.26 21.99 14.75
N PRO A 123 14.80 23.21 14.74
CA PRO A 123 13.95 24.39 14.93
C PRO A 123 12.85 24.40 13.89
N ALA A 124 11.62 24.77 14.29
CA ALA A 124 10.50 24.89 13.37
C ALA A 124 10.87 25.82 12.22
N LEU A 125 10.83 25.34 10.98
CA LEU A 125 11.17 26.12 9.78
C LEU A 125 10.24 27.31 9.59
N LEU A 126 9.02 27.22 10.10
CA LEU A 126 8.02 28.31 10.05
C LEU A 126 7.45 28.48 11.45
N PRO A 127 7.33 29.72 11.94
CA PRO A 127 6.62 29.99 13.18
C PRO A 127 5.13 29.66 12.98
N PRO A 128 4.40 29.29 14.04
CA PRO A 128 2.96 29.11 13.95
C PRO A 128 2.30 30.38 13.44
N PRO A 129 1.33 30.29 12.50
CA PRO A 129 0.70 31.46 11.89
C PRO A 129 -0.09 32.34 12.87
N GLY A 130 -0.30 31.86 14.10
CA GLY A 130 -0.98 32.57 15.19
C GLY A 130 -1.24 31.68 16.38
N GLN A 131 -1.67 32.28 17.48
CA GLN A 131 -2.07 31.57 18.69
C GLN A 131 -3.47 30.93 18.56
N ARG A 132 -4.27 31.40 17.63
CA ARG A 132 -5.62 30.90 17.31
C ARG A 132 -5.70 30.73 15.81
N ILE A 133 -5.99 29.50 15.37
CA ILE A 133 -6.09 29.14 13.95
C ILE A 133 -7.55 28.76 13.69
N ALA A 134 -8.18 29.42 12.72
CA ALA A 134 -9.49 29.03 12.20
C ALA A 134 -9.28 28.32 10.86
N ILE A 135 -9.89 27.15 10.70
CA ILE A 135 -9.85 26.36 9.46
C ILE A 135 -11.26 26.33 8.89
N ALA A 136 -11.44 26.91 7.68
CA ALA A 136 -12.67 26.73 6.94
C ALA A 136 -12.63 25.33 6.28
N ARG A 137 -13.65 24.53 6.54
CA ARG A 137 -13.76 23.18 5.98
C ARG A 137 -15.19 22.91 5.54
N ASP A 138 -15.35 22.47 4.31
CA ASP A 138 -16.61 21.99 3.78
C ASP A 138 -16.42 20.75 2.91
N ALA A 139 -17.51 20.13 2.43
CA ALA A 139 -17.47 18.93 1.63
C ALA A 139 -16.85 19.14 0.23
N ALA A 140 -16.89 20.36 -0.31
CA ALA A 140 -16.32 20.65 -1.63
C ALA A 140 -14.80 20.67 -1.63
N PHE A 141 -14.18 20.99 -0.48
CA PHE A 141 -12.73 21.05 -0.29
C PHE A 141 -12.18 19.90 0.58
N GLY A 142 -12.86 18.74 0.58
CA GLY A 142 -12.49 17.59 1.40
C GLY A 142 -11.15 16.94 1.05
N PHE A 143 -10.53 17.30 -0.08
CA PHE A 143 -9.20 16.84 -0.49
C PHE A 143 -8.08 17.87 -0.21
N SER A 144 -8.36 18.93 0.51
CA SER A 144 -7.40 20.00 0.85
C SER A 144 -6.71 19.72 2.19
#